data_7f532940078b5c7687f1af033de78843
#
_entry.id   7f532940078b5c7687f1af033de78843
#
_cell.length_a   1.000
_cell.length_b   1.000
_cell.length_c   1.000
_cell.angle_alpha   90.00
_cell.angle_beta   90.00
_cell.angle_gamma   90.00
#
_symmetry.space_group_name_H-M   'P 1'
#
loop_
_entity.id
_entity.type
_entity.pdbx_description
1 polymer ?
#
loop_
_entity_poly.entity_id
_entity_poly.type
_entity_poly.pdbx_seq_one_letter_code
_entity_poly.pdbx_strand_id
1 'polypeptide(L)'
;GNMGHGPYRIFGAYLWPWAVNVLFAHDPGEFMDRFVPLMELLPGKEILGRGDASAQGMEKMVAELFRSLRNDEARDLALERVVRKFIEERDPVPLAQQALSIRAGRRQFERRFKACTGFSPMLFQRITRFQRCFRMLDQGTANSLTEVALEGGYFDQSHFIRDFRRFGGMD
;
A
#
# COMPACT_ATOMS: atom_id res chain seq x y z
N GLY A 1 -9.45 30.44 -17.21
CA GLY A 1 -10.25 29.37 -17.79
C GLY A 1 -11.19 28.84 -16.73
N ASN A 2 -12.48 29.03 -16.96
CA ASN A 2 -13.57 28.61 -16.07
C ASN A 2 -13.61 27.09 -16.03
N MET A 3 -13.18 26.47 -14.93
CA MET A 3 -13.43 25.04 -14.70
C MET A 3 -14.92 24.89 -14.41
N GLY A 4 -15.66 24.31 -15.35
CA GLY A 4 -17.08 24.07 -15.21
C GLY A 4 -17.37 23.20 -13.98
N HIS A 5 -18.19 23.72 -13.08
CA HIS A 5 -18.72 23.00 -11.93
C HIS A 5 -19.82 22.00 -12.38
N GLY A 6 -19.45 20.97 -13.14
CA GLY A 6 -20.32 19.83 -13.41
C GLY A 6 -20.10 18.71 -12.40
N PRO A 7 -21.06 17.80 -12.20
CA PRO A 7 -20.85 16.61 -11.37
C PRO A 7 -19.69 15.78 -11.97
N TYR A 8 -18.64 15.58 -11.19
CA TYR A 8 -17.53 14.71 -11.58
C TYR A 8 -17.60 13.39 -10.83
N ARG A 9 -17.11 12.33 -11.44
CA ARG A 9 -16.96 11.01 -10.82
C ARG A 9 -15.47 10.73 -10.66
N ILE A 10 -15.09 10.22 -9.51
CA ILE A 10 -13.73 9.76 -9.23
C ILE A 10 -13.75 8.24 -9.23
N PHE A 11 -12.86 7.64 -10.00
CA PHE A 11 -12.57 6.22 -9.96
C PHE A 11 -11.15 6.03 -9.43
N GLY A 12 -10.97 5.14 -8.46
CA GLY A 12 -9.68 4.84 -7.85
C GLY A 12 -9.40 3.35 -7.79
N ALA A 13 -8.15 2.97 -7.96
CA ALA A 13 -7.68 1.61 -7.74
C ALA A 13 -6.61 1.59 -6.65
N TYR A 14 -6.76 0.71 -5.67
CA TYR A 14 -5.73 0.47 -4.66
C TYR A 14 -4.80 -0.64 -5.13
N LEU A 15 -3.51 -0.35 -5.08
CA LEU A 15 -2.49 -1.29 -5.48
C LEU A 15 -1.81 -1.92 -4.27
N TRP A 16 -1.45 -3.19 -4.40
CA TRP A 16 -0.53 -3.81 -3.45
C TRP A 16 0.82 -3.10 -3.48
N PRO A 17 1.55 -3.01 -2.36
CA PRO A 17 2.81 -2.26 -2.31
C PRO A 17 3.82 -2.64 -3.40
N TRP A 18 3.91 -3.92 -3.73
CA TRP A 18 4.81 -4.42 -4.80
C TRP A 18 4.34 -4.13 -6.21
N ALA A 19 3.08 -3.73 -6.40
CA ALA A 19 2.53 -3.55 -7.74
C ALA A 19 3.16 -2.37 -8.49
N VAL A 20 3.68 -1.38 -7.80
CA VAL A 20 4.36 -0.22 -8.40
C VAL A 20 5.55 -0.68 -9.24
N ASN A 21 6.41 -1.55 -8.69
CA ASN A 21 7.54 -2.12 -9.44
C ASN A 21 7.10 -2.96 -10.64
N VAL A 22 6.06 -3.77 -10.44
CA VAL A 22 5.58 -4.72 -11.45
C VAL A 22 4.89 -4.01 -12.62
N LEU A 23 4.19 -2.91 -12.32
CA LEU A 23 3.41 -2.17 -13.31
C LEU A 23 4.19 -1.02 -13.96
N PHE A 24 5.00 -0.33 -13.20
CA PHE A 24 5.60 0.93 -13.65
C PHE A 24 7.13 0.88 -13.71
N ALA A 25 7.76 -0.19 -13.23
CA ALA A 25 9.22 -0.33 -13.14
C ALA A 25 9.91 0.81 -12.33
N HIS A 26 9.21 1.37 -11.35
CA HIS A 26 9.69 2.43 -10.46
C HIS A 26 9.84 1.96 -9.02
N ASP A 27 10.72 2.62 -8.25
CA ASP A 27 10.80 2.42 -6.82
C ASP A 27 9.56 3.01 -6.12
N PRO A 28 8.78 2.22 -5.36
CA PRO A 28 7.63 2.74 -4.62
C PRO A 28 7.96 3.91 -3.68
N GLY A 29 9.20 4.01 -3.21
CA GLY A 29 9.66 5.13 -2.39
C GLY A 29 9.64 6.49 -3.10
N GLU A 30 9.67 6.52 -4.43
CA GLU A 30 9.60 7.76 -5.21
C GLU A 30 8.21 8.41 -5.16
N PHE A 31 7.18 7.63 -4.80
CA PHE A 31 5.79 8.07 -4.76
C PHE A 31 5.27 8.39 -3.35
N MET A 32 6.14 8.29 -2.34
CA MET A 32 5.73 8.57 -0.96
C MET A 32 5.35 10.04 -0.81
N ASP A 33 4.14 10.29 -0.29
CA ASP A 33 3.55 11.61 -0.05
C ASP A 33 3.53 12.51 -1.30
N ARG A 34 3.42 11.91 -2.48
CA ARG A 34 3.42 12.63 -3.76
C ARG A 34 2.25 12.20 -4.65
N PHE A 35 1.67 13.18 -5.31
CA PHE A 35 0.81 12.94 -6.47
C PHE A 35 1.67 12.99 -7.74
N VAL A 36 1.65 11.91 -8.49
CA VAL A 36 2.35 11.83 -9.78
C VAL A 36 1.30 11.56 -10.86
N PRO A 37 1.22 12.39 -11.91
CA PRO A 37 0.32 12.14 -13.02
C PRO A 37 0.62 10.77 -13.66
N LEU A 38 -0.41 9.96 -13.89
CA LEU A 38 -0.24 8.62 -14.47
C LEU A 38 0.48 8.68 -15.84
N MET A 39 0.29 9.75 -16.58
CA MET A 39 0.95 9.97 -17.89
C MET A 39 2.49 10.08 -17.78
N GLU A 40 3.01 10.56 -16.65
CA GLU A 40 4.47 10.61 -16.42
C GLU A 40 5.05 9.21 -16.20
N LEU A 41 4.24 8.29 -15.66
CA LEU A 41 4.63 6.90 -15.42
C LEU A 41 4.53 6.03 -16.68
N LEU A 42 3.84 6.49 -17.69
CA LEU A 42 3.49 5.73 -18.88
C LEU A 42 3.79 6.50 -20.19
N PRO A 43 5.05 6.94 -20.39
CA PRO A 43 5.39 7.71 -21.55
C PRO A 43 5.08 6.93 -22.85
N GLY A 44 4.41 7.58 -23.80
CA GLY A 44 4.09 7.01 -25.11
C GLY A 44 2.87 6.08 -25.16
N LYS A 45 2.11 5.92 -24.08
CA LYS A 45 0.83 5.18 -24.11
C LYS A 45 -0.35 6.13 -24.09
N GLU A 46 -1.21 6.04 -25.10
CA GLU A 46 -2.55 6.62 -25.05
C GLU A 46 -3.41 5.80 -24.07
N ILE A 47 -3.51 6.28 -22.82
CA ILE A 47 -4.18 5.55 -21.73
C ILE A 47 -5.68 5.71 -21.78
N LEU A 48 -6.15 6.79 -22.40
CA LEU A 48 -7.56 7.17 -22.37
C LEU A 48 -8.12 7.16 -23.79
N GLY A 49 -8.45 5.97 -24.26
CA GLY A 49 -9.49 5.87 -25.29
C GLY A 49 -10.75 6.56 -24.79
N ARG A 50 -11.58 7.09 -25.68
CA ARG A 50 -12.94 7.57 -25.39
C ARG A 50 -13.79 6.34 -24.99
N GLY A 51 -13.54 5.83 -23.76
CA GLY A 51 -14.22 4.67 -23.22
C GLY A 51 -15.58 5.03 -22.63
N ASP A 52 -16.35 4.02 -22.38
CA ASP A 52 -17.58 4.12 -21.59
C ASP A 52 -17.26 4.70 -20.21
N ALA A 53 -17.83 5.88 -19.91
CA ALA A 53 -17.67 6.57 -18.63
C ALA A 53 -18.50 5.93 -17.49
N SER A 54 -19.11 4.76 -17.70
CA SER A 54 -19.73 3.97 -16.64
C SER A 54 -18.68 3.42 -15.66
N ALA A 55 -19.09 3.09 -14.43
CA ALA A 55 -18.20 2.46 -13.47
C ALA A 55 -17.58 1.16 -14.01
N GLN A 56 -18.35 0.36 -14.70
CA GLN A 56 -17.90 -0.90 -15.32
C GLN A 56 -16.90 -0.65 -16.47
N GLY A 57 -17.15 0.38 -17.31
CA GLY A 57 -16.24 0.77 -18.38
C GLY A 57 -14.89 1.23 -17.85
N MET A 58 -14.89 2.03 -16.78
CA MET A 58 -13.68 2.48 -16.11
C MET A 58 -12.90 1.34 -15.45
N GLU A 59 -13.58 0.42 -14.76
CA GLU A 59 -12.97 -0.77 -14.17
C GLU A 59 -12.30 -1.64 -15.24
N LYS A 60 -13.00 -1.92 -16.34
CA LYS A 60 -12.45 -2.69 -17.46
C LYS A 60 -11.22 -2.02 -18.06
N MET A 61 -11.28 -0.72 -18.29
CA MET A 61 -10.17 0.07 -18.83
C MET A 61 -8.93 0.00 -17.92
N VAL A 62 -9.09 0.20 -16.62
CA VAL A 62 -7.99 0.13 -15.65
C VAL A 62 -7.43 -1.29 -15.56
N ALA A 63 -8.29 -2.32 -15.59
CA ALA A 63 -7.85 -3.71 -15.57
C ALA A 63 -7.05 -4.08 -16.84
N GLU A 64 -7.46 -3.61 -18.01
CA GLU A 64 -6.76 -3.81 -19.27
C GLU A 64 -5.41 -3.08 -19.26
N LEU A 65 -5.37 -1.84 -18.79
CA LEU A 65 -4.14 -1.07 -18.62
C LEU A 65 -3.15 -1.82 -17.71
N PHE A 66 -3.57 -2.23 -16.52
CA PHE A 66 -2.68 -2.94 -15.59
C PHE A 66 -2.21 -4.29 -16.16
N ARG A 67 -3.06 -4.98 -16.92
CA ARG A 67 -2.67 -6.22 -17.60
C ARG A 67 -1.60 -5.97 -18.66
N SER A 68 -1.72 -4.85 -19.41
CA SER A 68 -0.74 -4.48 -20.45
C SER A 68 0.61 -4.00 -19.90
N LEU A 69 0.61 -3.48 -18.66
CA LEU A 69 1.81 -2.98 -17.98
C LEU A 69 2.54 -4.05 -17.18
N ARG A 70 1.87 -5.13 -16.86
CA ARG A 70 2.36 -6.15 -15.95
C ARG A 70 3.64 -6.80 -16.47
N ASN A 71 4.71 -6.67 -15.66
CA ASN A 71 5.97 -7.36 -15.88
C ASN A 71 6.17 -8.45 -14.82
N ASP A 72 5.85 -9.69 -15.16
CA ASP A 72 5.97 -10.82 -14.23
C ASP A 72 7.43 -11.19 -13.91
N GLU A 73 8.38 -10.83 -14.74
CA GLU A 73 9.81 -11.06 -14.48
C GLU A 73 10.33 -10.15 -13.34
N ALA A 74 9.71 -9.00 -13.13
CA ALA A 74 10.03 -8.11 -12.02
C ALA A 74 9.50 -8.60 -10.65
N ARG A 75 8.71 -9.69 -10.63
CA ARG A 75 8.06 -10.15 -9.40
C ARG A 75 8.99 -10.95 -8.51
N ASP A 76 9.00 -10.59 -7.24
CA ASP A 76 9.61 -11.38 -6.18
C ASP A 76 8.50 -12.09 -5.36
N LEU A 77 8.04 -13.24 -5.85
CA LEU A 77 6.93 -13.98 -5.25
C LEU A 77 7.19 -14.39 -3.79
N ALA A 78 8.45 -14.62 -3.42
CA ALA A 78 8.81 -14.95 -2.05
C ALA A 78 8.64 -13.72 -1.14
N LEU A 79 9.07 -12.57 -1.61
CA LEU A 79 8.93 -11.31 -0.88
C LEU A 79 7.47 -10.84 -0.84
N GLU A 80 6.70 -10.97 -1.93
CA GLU A 80 5.26 -10.68 -1.96
C GLU A 80 4.50 -11.44 -0.87
N ARG A 81 4.80 -12.74 -0.69
CA ARG A 81 4.22 -13.54 0.41
C ARG A 81 4.57 -13.00 1.79
N VAL A 82 5.81 -12.55 1.97
CA VAL A 82 6.22 -11.93 3.22
C VAL A 82 5.46 -10.62 3.46
N VAL A 83 5.35 -9.75 2.45
CA VAL A 83 4.61 -8.49 2.57
C VAL A 83 3.13 -8.73 2.89
N ARG A 84 2.50 -9.73 2.27
CA ARG A 84 1.13 -10.15 2.63
C ARG A 84 0.99 -10.52 4.11
N LYS A 85 1.93 -11.29 4.65
CA LYS A 85 1.93 -11.65 6.07
C LYS A 85 1.94 -10.40 6.97
N PHE A 86 2.75 -9.39 6.66
CA PHE A 86 2.76 -8.15 7.42
C PHE A 86 1.42 -7.41 7.41
N ILE A 87 0.65 -7.55 6.33
CA ILE A 87 -0.67 -6.91 6.18
C ILE A 87 -1.76 -7.72 6.90
N GLU A 88 -1.72 -9.05 6.78
CA GLU A 88 -2.79 -9.95 7.23
C GLU A 88 -2.61 -10.37 8.70
N GLU A 89 -1.37 -10.62 9.13
CA GLU A 89 -1.11 -11.12 10.48
C GLU A 89 -1.21 -10.01 11.53
N ARG A 90 -1.90 -10.31 12.63
CA ARG A 90 -2.05 -9.40 13.78
C ARG A 90 -0.74 -9.24 14.52
N ASP A 91 -0.10 -10.36 14.83
CA ASP A 91 1.10 -10.39 15.64
C ASP A 91 2.34 -10.02 14.84
N PRO A 92 3.29 -9.29 15.46
CA PRO A 92 4.51 -8.91 14.77
C PRO A 92 5.32 -10.15 14.40
N VAL A 93 5.58 -10.32 13.12
CA VAL A 93 6.43 -11.42 12.64
C VAL A 93 7.90 -11.04 12.80
N PRO A 94 8.73 -11.87 13.47
CA PRO A 94 10.15 -11.58 13.66
C PRO A 94 10.88 -11.42 12.32
N LEU A 95 11.57 -10.29 12.13
CA LEU A 95 12.26 -9.97 10.86
C LEU A 95 13.30 -11.04 10.47
N ALA A 96 13.99 -11.63 11.45
CA ALA A 96 14.95 -12.70 11.21
C ALA A 96 14.28 -13.92 10.56
N GLN A 97 13.10 -14.30 11.03
CA GLN A 97 12.34 -15.42 10.47
C GLN A 97 11.90 -15.12 9.03
N GLN A 98 11.50 -13.87 8.76
CA GLN A 98 11.11 -13.47 7.40
C GLN A 98 12.30 -13.44 6.44
N ALA A 99 13.45 -12.98 6.90
CA ALA A 99 14.69 -13.03 6.11
C ALA A 99 15.06 -14.48 5.75
N LEU A 100 14.98 -15.40 6.71
CA LEU A 100 15.23 -16.83 6.48
C LEU A 100 14.22 -17.44 5.49
N SER A 101 12.94 -17.07 5.57
CA SER A 101 11.91 -17.61 4.69
C SER A 101 12.15 -17.32 3.20
N ILE A 102 12.89 -16.25 2.89
CA ILE A 102 13.31 -15.90 1.53
C ILE A 102 14.80 -16.18 1.27
N ARG A 103 15.46 -16.95 2.13
CA ARG A 103 16.89 -17.30 2.05
C ARG A 103 17.79 -16.07 1.93
N ALA A 104 17.51 -15.02 2.68
CA ALA A 104 18.29 -13.79 2.66
C ALA A 104 18.90 -13.49 4.04
N GLY A 105 20.06 -12.86 4.04
CA GLY A 105 20.58 -12.22 5.25
C GLY A 105 19.75 -10.98 5.59
N ARG A 106 19.80 -10.55 6.87
CA ARG A 106 18.99 -9.42 7.38
C ARG A 106 19.10 -8.15 6.52
N ARG A 107 20.34 -7.72 6.19
CA ARG A 107 20.55 -6.52 5.38
C ARG A 107 19.99 -6.65 3.97
N GLN A 108 20.14 -7.83 3.35
CA GLN A 108 19.60 -8.11 2.04
C GLN A 108 18.06 -8.12 2.06
N PHE A 109 17.46 -8.72 3.08
CA PHE A 109 16.01 -8.68 3.30
C PHE A 109 15.49 -7.25 3.41
N GLU A 110 16.06 -6.46 4.30
CA GLU A 110 15.65 -5.05 4.51
C GLU A 110 15.75 -4.23 3.23
N ARG A 111 16.83 -4.40 2.46
CA ARG A 111 17.01 -3.73 1.16
C ARG A 111 15.95 -4.15 0.14
N ARG A 112 15.74 -5.47 -0.04
CA ARG A 112 14.74 -5.99 -0.99
C ARG A 112 13.32 -5.57 -0.59
N PHE A 113 13.02 -5.64 0.71
CA PHE A 113 11.73 -5.23 1.24
C PHE A 113 11.46 -3.74 0.99
N LYS A 114 12.45 -2.88 1.24
CA LYS A 114 12.33 -1.45 0.98
C LYS A 114 12.17 -1.17 -0.52
N ALA A 115 12.93 -1.80 -1.38
CA ALA A 115 12.80 -1.66 -2.84
C ALA A 115 11.41 -2.12 -3.34
N CYS A 116 10.82 -3.12 -2.68
CA CYS A 116 9.51 -3.65 -3.04
C CYS A 116 8.33 -2.81 -2.53
N THR A 117 8.47 -2.17 -1.36
CA THR A 117 7.35 -1.52 -0.66
C THR A 117 7.52 -0.01 -0.47
N GLY A 118 8.71 0.52 -0.71
CA GLY A 118 9.10 1.89 -0.37
C GLY A 118 9.48 2.10 1.09
N PHE A 119 9.18 1.16 1.99
CA PHE A 119 9.35 1.29 3.43
C PHE A 119 10.32 0.26 4.01
N SER A 120 10.97 0.60 5.12
CA SER A 120 11.65 -0.43 5.90
C SER A 120 10.63 -1.41 6.51
N PRO A 121 11.00 -2.70 6.73
CA PRO A 121 10.08 -3.69 7.32
C PRO A 121 9.48 -3.24 8.66
N MET A 122 10.27 -2.59 9.52
CA MET A 122 9.81 -2.06 10.80
C MET A 122 8.77 -0.96 10.64
N LEU A 123 9.01 -0.01 9.75
CA LEU A 123 8.06 1.08 9.49
C LEU A 123 6.79 0.53 8.84
N PHE A 124 6.92 -0.37 7.88
CA PHE A 124 5.79 -1.01 7.23
C PHE A 124 4.89 -1.75 8.25
N GLN A 125 5.47 -2.49 9.17
CA GLN A 125 4.73 -3.18 10.24
C GLN A 125 3.98 -2.19 11.17
N ARG A 126 4.59 -1.03 11.47
CA ARG A 126 3.91 0.02 12.25
C ARG A 126 2.73 0.61 11.48
N ILE A 127 2.90 0.87 10.18
CA ILE A 127 1.83 1.40 9.32
C ILE A 127 0.68 0.39 9.21
N THR A 128 0.95 -0.88 9.01
CA THR A 128 -0.12 -1.91 8.89
C THR A 128 -0.90 -2.08 10.19
N ARG A 129 -0.24 -2.01 11.36
CA ARG A 129 -0.92 -2.00 12.66
C ARG A 129 -1.80 -0.77 12.83
N PHE A 130 -1.26 0.41 12.50
CA PHE A 130 -2.03 1.65 12.56
C PHE A 130 -3.26 1.60 11.64
N GLN A 131 -3.12 1.15 10.40
CA GLN A 131 -4.24 1.01 9.46
C GLN A 131 -5.30 0.03 9.94
N ARG A 132 -4.91 -1.03 10.64
CA ARG A 132 -5.85 -1.98 11.26
C ARG A 132 -6.67 -1.30 12.35
N CYS A 133 -6.03 -0.59 13.26
CA CYS A 133 -6.71 0.19 14.29
C CYS A 133 -7.64 1.25 13.69
N PHE A 134 -7.17 1.97 12.67
CA PHE A 134 -7.97 2.99 12.00
C PHE A 134 -9.25 2.40 11.40
N ARG A 135 -9.16 1.25 10.73
CA ARG A 135 -10.35 0.54 10.20
C ARG A 135 -11.34 0.13 11.30
N MET A 136 -10.85 -0.34 12.44
CA MET A 136 -11.72 -0.69 13.58
C MET A 136 -12.45 0.51 14.14
N LEU A 137 -11.78 1.67 14.24
CA LEU A 137 -12.39 2.93 14.65
C LEU A 137 -13.44 3.42 13.65
N ASP A 138 -13.10 3.40 12.35
CA ASP A 138 -13.99 3.83 11.27
C ASP A 138 -15.25 2.97 11.16
N GLN A 139 -15.12 1.67 11.38
CA GLN A 139 -16.24 0.72 11.37
C GLN A 139 -17.01 0.66 12.68
N GLY A 140 -16.54 1.32 13.73
CA GLY A 140 -17.17 1.28 15.07
C GLY A 140 -17.22 -0.14 15.67
N THR A 141 -16.25 -1.00 15.33
CA THR A 141 -16.26 -2.42 15.75
C THR A 141 -15.67 -2.66 17.12
N ALA A 142 -15.11 -1.64 17.77
CA ALA A 142 -14.46 -1.74 19.09
C ALA A 142 -15.14 -0.85 20.12
N ASN A 143 -15.20 -1.32 21.37
CA ASN A 143 -15.88 -0.63 22.47
C ASN A 143 -14.97 0.37 23.21
N SER A 144 -13.65 0.28 23.01
CA SER A 144 -12.68 1.18 23.66
C SER A 144 -11.39 1.32 22.89
N LEU A 145 -10.67 2.44 23.13
CA LEU A 145 -9.33 2.64 22.53
C LEU A 145 -8.31 1.59 23.01
N THR A 146 -8.48 1.06 24.20
CA THR A 146 -7.64 -0.04 24.72
C THR A 146 -7.85 -1.31 23.87
N GLU A 147 -9.11 -1.66 23.60
CA GLU A 147 -9.45 -2.79 22.74
C GLU A 147 -8.91 -2.59 21.33
N VAL A 148 -9.08 -1.40 20.73
CA VAL A 148 -8.50 -1.06 19.43
C VAL A 148 -6.99 -1.27 19.41
N ALA A 149 -6.28 -0.81 20.43
CA ALA A 149 -4.83 -0.96 20.53
C ALA A 149 -4.42 -2.44 20.58
N LEU A 150 -5.02 -3.21 21.45
CA LEU A 150 -4.70 -4.63 21.65
C LEU A 150 -5.05 -5.44 20.39
N GLU A 151 -6.25 -5.26 19.86
CA GLU A 151 -6.69 -5.94 18.63
C GLU A 151 -5.87 -5.52 17.39
N GLY A 152 -5.39 -4.27 17.38
CA GLY A 152 -4.47 -3.76 16.36
C GLY A 152 -3.06 -4.32 16.41
N GLY A 153 -2.69 -5.04 17.50
CA GLY A 153 -1.37 -5.62 17.70
C GLY A 153 -0.39 -4.66 18.39
N TYR A 154 -0.88 -3.67 19.14
CA TYR A 154 -0.06 -2.84 20.03
C TYR A 154 0.03 -3.47 21.41
N PHE A 155 1.12 -3.20 22.11
CA PHE A 155 1.32 -3.67 23.47
C PHE A 155 0.36 -2.99 24.47
N ASP A 156 0.13 -1.69 24.27
CA ASP A 156 -0.77 -0.87 25.10
C ASP A 156 -1.36 0.31 24.30
N GLN A 157 -2.33 0.99 24.89
CA GLN A 157 -2.99 2.16 24.33
C GLN A 157 -2.02 3.33 24.11
N SER A 158 -1.04 3.54 25.01
CA SER A 158 -0.09 4.64 24.90
C SER A 158 0.82 4.49 23.69
N HIS A 159 1.23 3.26 23.37
CA HIS A 159 1.98 2.94 22.17
C HIS A 159 1.15 3.20 20.89
N PHE A 160 -0.14 2.81 20.90
CA PHE A 160 -1.06 3.12 19.81
C PHE A 160 -1.24 4.63 19.64
N ILE A 161 -1.48 5.40 20.71
CA ILE A 161 -1.69 6.85 20.64
C ILE A 161 -0.47 7.56 20.05
N ARG A 162 0.76 7.13 20.38
CA ARG A 162 1.98 7.69 19.79
C ARG A 162 2.05 7.49 18.27
N ASP A 163 1.72 6.29 17.80
CA ASP A 163 1.68 6.00 16.38
C ASP A 163 0.51 6.74 15.69
N PHE A 164 -0.64 6.85 16.40
CA PHE A 164 -1.81 7.55 15.87
C PHE A 164 -1.53 9.04 15.64
N ARG A 165 -0.87 9.73 16.58
CA ARG A 165 -0.43 11.11 16.38
C ARG A 165 0.52 11.23 15.20
N ARG A 166 1.54 10.38 15.18
CA ARG A 166 2.57 10.40 14.13
C ARG A 166 2.03 10.16 12.72
N PHE A 167 1.13 9.20 12.54
CA PHE A 167 0.60 8.82 11.22
C PHE A 167 -0.69 9.54 10.86
N GLY A 168 -1.43 10.03 11.84
CA GLY A 168 -2.67 10.78 11.66
C GLY A 168 -2.48 12.27 11.43
N GLY A 169 -1.23 12.78 11.48
CA GLY A 169 -0.95 14.22 11.29
C GLY A 169 -1.48 15.10 12.41
N MET A 170 -1.64 14.55 13.61
CA MET A 170 -2.11 15.27 14.80
C MET A 170 -0.94 15.47 15.77
N ASP A 171 -0.05 16.40 15.45
CA ASP A 171 1.00 16.91 16.35
C ASP A 171 0.48 18.00 17.28
#